data_85609919d865b0d372ddfade113ea42f
#
_entry.id   85609919d865b0d372ddfade113ea42f
#
_cell.length_a   1.000
_cell.length_b   1.000
_cell.length_c   1.000
_cell.angle_alpha   90.00
_cell.angle_beta   90.00
_cell.angle_gamma   90.00
#
_symmetry.space_group_name_H-M   'P 1'
#
loop_
_entity.id
_entity.type
_entity.pdbx_description
1 polymer ?
#
loop_
_entity_poly.entity_id
_entity_poly.type
_entity_poly.pdbx_seq_one_letter_code
_entity_poly.pdbx_strand_id
1 'polypeptide(L)'
;MDEENFHHLLHRPGTLVDIGAHDGLLTIPLARLPGSRVLAFEPLPSAYARLQVALRAAFGEPPANVECHHLALGDHEGSITLAMPVLDGVAQEQWASTAKDYAAHVSARVTVERFTVPMRRLDDFALADVTAIKLDAEGAEYEILRGARETLLRCRPVLTLEVEERHRQGSTYAVPAYLDALGYDVFFELQGAWHPMFDLDRATMQRASSDPSVFEASDPYVFVFYALPREDSAAMLEVLQRIKP
;
A
#
# COMPACT_ATOMS: atom_id res chain seq x y z
N MET A 1 -3.72 6.72 13.77
CA MET A 1 -3.73 5.22 13.62
C MET A 1 -2.65 4.87 12.61
N ASP A 2 -1.69 4.02 12.96
CA ASP A 2 -0.77 3.46 11.96
C ASP A 2 -1.31 2.14 11.39
N GLU A 3 -0.74 1.70 10.28
CA GLU A 3 -1.20 0.51 9.56
C GLU A 3 -1.00 -0.78 10.36
N GLU A 4 0.09 -0.90 11.12
CA GLU A 4 0.34 -2.07 11.96
C GLU A 4 -0.76 -2.24 13.00
N ASN A 5 -1.08 -1.18 13.73
CA ASN A 5 -2.15 -1.18 14.73
C ASN A 5 -3.52 -1.46 14.10
N PHE A 6 -3.82 -0.89 12.93
CA PHE A 6 -5.07 -1.17 12.22
C PHE A 6 -5.23 -2.64 11.91
N HIS A 7 -4.21 -3.26 11.32
CA HIS A 7 -4.24 -4.68 10.99
C HIS A 7 -4.23 -5.58 12.22
N HIS A 8 -3.54 -5.17 13.30
CA HIS A 8 -3.56 -5.91 14.56
C HIS A 8 -4.96 -5.91 15.20
N LEU A 9 -5.63 -4.76 15.23
CA LEU A 9 -6.94 -4.60 15.88
C LEU A 9 -8.07 -5.33 15.15
N LEU A 10 -8.01 -5.35 13.82
CA LEU A 10 -9.01 -6.01 12.98
C LEU A 10 -8.55 -7.39 12.51
N HIS A 11 -7.48 -7.93 13.14
CA HIS A 11 -6.93 -9.22 12.75
C HIS A 11 -7.95 -10.36 12.84
N ARG A 12 -7.97 -11.16 11.78
CA ARG A 12 -8.63 -12.46 11.71
C ARG A 12 -7.63 -13.47 11.14
N PRO A 13 -7.58 -14.73 11.64
CA PRO A 13 -6.75 -15.77 11.02
C PRO A 13 -7.04 -15.91 9.53
N GLY A 14 -5.98 -16.05 8.74
CA GLY A 14 -6.06 -16.15 7.29
C GLY A 14 -4.88 -15.50 6.58
N THR A 15 -5.06 -15.22 5.30
CA THR A 15 -4.01 -14.63 4.46
C THR A 15 -4.04 -13.10 4.53
N LEU A 16 -2.90 -12.51 4.86
CA LEU A 16 -2.65 -11.07 4.78
C LEU A 16 -1.75 -10.81 3.56
N VAL A 17 -2.08 -9.81 2.78
CA VAL A 17 -1.34 -9.45 1.57
C VAL A 17 -0.66 -8.11 1.78
N ASP A 18 0.66 -8.07 1.67
CA ASP A 18 1.49 -6.87 1.81
C ASP A 18 2.03 -6.48 0.43
N ILE A 19 1.46 -5.45 -0.18
CA ILE A 19 1.80 -4.98 -1.52
C ILE A 19 2.65 -3.71 -1.40
N GLY A 20 3.88 -3.77 -1.96
CA GLY A 20 4.93 -2.80 -1.70
C GLY A 20 5.58 -3.08 -0.34
N ALA A 21 6.03 -4.32 -0.14
CA ALA A 21 6.54 -4.78 1.15
C ALA A 21 7.88 -4.14 1.54
N HIS A 22 8.60 -3.56 0.57
CA HIS A 22 9.85 -2.84 0.72
C HIS A 22 10.89 -3.63 1.55
N ASP A 23 11.23 -3.20 2.75
CA ASP A 23 12.17 -3.86 3.67
C ASP A 23 11.49 -4.71 4.76
N GLY A 24 10.17 -4.87 4.68
CA GLY A 24 9.40 -5.77 5.55
C GLY A 24 8.93 -5.15 6.86
N LEU A 25 8.90 -3.81 6.97
CA LEU A 25 8.44 -3.12 8.18
C LEU A 25 7.05 -3.57 8.62
N LEU A 26 6.14 -3.82 7.66
CA LEU A 26 4.81 -4.34 7.97
C LEU A 26 4.72 -5.87 7.82
N THR A 27 5.41 -6.48 6.86
CA THR A 27 5.43 -7.94 6.68
C THR A 27 5.79 -8.68 7.98
N ILE A 28 6.83 -8.19 8.71
CA ILE A 28 7.33 -8.85 9.92
C ILE A 28 6.29 -8.85 11.06
N PRO A 29 5.68 -7.73 11.47
CA PRO A 29 4.63 -7.75 12.50
C PRO A 29 3.40 -8.55 12.07
N LEU A 30 2.97 -8.46 10.80
CA LEU A 30 1.85 -9.25 10.28
C LEU A 30 2.11 -10.76 10.36
N ALA A 31 3.34 -11.20 10.09
CA ALA A 31 3.72 -12.61 10.19
C ALA A 31 3.70 -13.17 11.63
N ARG A 32 3.72 -12.29 12.64
CA ARG A 32 3.62 -12.66 14.06
C ARG A 32 2.19 -12.79 14.57
N LEU A 33 1.22 -12.35 13.80
CA LEU A 33 -0.19 -12.46 14.20
C LEU A 33 -0.64 -13.93 14.20
N PRO A 34 -1.42 -14.35 15.21
CA PRO A 34 -1.80 -15.76 15.36
C PRO A 34 -2.62 -16.27 14.17
N GLY A 35 -2.18 -17.37 13.54
CA GLY A 35 -2.88 -17.98 12.40
C GLY A 35 -2.79 -17.17 11.11
N SER A 36 -1.85 -16.21 11.01
CA SER A 36 -1.59 -15.47 9.79
C SER A 36 -0.73 -16.27 8.80
N ARG A 37 -1.01 -16.11 7.52
CA ARG A 37 -0.11 -16.34 6.40
C ARG A 37 0.08 -15.01 5.70
N VAL A 38 1.32 -14.64 5.35
CA VAL A 38 1.61 -13.37 4.68
C VAL A 38 2.13 -13.63 3.28
N LEU A 39 1.50 -13.01 2.28
CA LEU A 39 2.05 -12.88 0.93
C LEU A 39 2.58 -11.46 0.77
N ALA A 40 3.89 -11.32 0.60
CA ALA A 40 4.58 -10.05 0.45
C ALA A 40 5.04 -9.86 -1.02
N PHE A 41 4.67 -8.75 -1.63
CA PHE A 41 5.00 -8.41 -3.02
C PHE A 41 5.91 -7.18 -3.02
N GLU A 42 7.10 -7.33 -3.58
CA GLU A 42 8.06 -6.24 -3.72
C GLU A 42 8.75 -6.32 -5.09
N PRO A 43 8.46 -5.37 -6.00
CA PRO A 43 9.01 -5.42 -7.34
C PRO A 43 10.45 -4.91 -7.45
N LEU A 44 10.92 -4.00 -6.56
CA LEU A 44 12.25 -3.43 -6.67
C LEU A 44 13.32 -4.43 -6.19
N PRO A 45 14.33 -4.82 -7.02
CA PRO A 45 15.29 -5.86 -6.66
C PRO A 45 16.05 -5.61 -5.35
N SER A 46 16.46 -4.36 -5.12
CA SER A 46 17.21 -3.96 -3.92
C SER A 46 16.34 -4.04 -2.65
N ALA A 47 15.09 -3.55 -2.71
CA ALA A 47 14.13 -3.62 -1.61
C ALA A 47 13.75 -5.08 -1.32
N TYR A 48 13.48 -5.88 -2.35
CA TYR A 48 13.22 -7.31 -2.19
C TYR A 48 14.38 -8.05 -1.51
N ALA A 49 15.63 -7.74 -1.86
CA ALA A 49 16.79 -8.33 -1.21
C ALA A 49 16.86 -7.95 0.29
N ARG A 50 16.53 -6.69 0.65
CA ARG A 50 16.46 -6.25 2.04
C ARG A 50 15.34 -6.93 2.81
N LEU A 51 14.16 -7.09 2.20
CA LEU A 51 13.04 -7.85 2.78
C LEU A 51 13.48 -9.26 3.20
N GLN A 52 14.19 -9.97 2.32
CA GLN A 52 14.71 -11.31 2.61
C GLN A 52 15.70 -11.31 3.78
N VAL A 53 16.58 -10.29 3.85
CA VAL A 53 17.54 -10.14 4.96
C VAL A 53 16.81 -9.82 6.26
N ALA A 54 15.84 -8.91 6.24
CA ALA A 54 15.06 -8.51 7.40
C ALA A 54 14.26 -9.67 7.99
N LEU A 55 13.61 -10.49 7.14
CA LEU A 55 12.90 -11.68 7.58
C LEU A 55 13.82 -12.69 8.26
N ARG A 56 15.00 -12.95 7.72
CA ARG A 56 15.99 -13.82 8.36
C ARG A 56 16.48 -13.25 9.70
N ALA A 57 16.71 -11.95 9.77
CA ALA A 57 17.11 -11.29 11.00
C ALA A 57 16.03 -11.37 12.09
N ALA A 58 14.76 -11.25 11.71
CA ALA A 58 13.61 -11.23 12.63
C ALA A 58 13.22 -12.62 13.16
N PHE A 59 13.44 -13.69 12.35
CA PHE A 59 12.95 -15.04 12.63
C PHE A 59 14.06 -16.10 12.69
N GLY A 60 15.32 -15.77 12.35
CA GLY A 60 16.45 -16.70 12.25
C GLY A 60 16.51 -17.40 10.88
N GLU A 61 15.39 -17.97 10.44
CA GLU A 61 15.16 -18.54 9.11
C GLU A 61 13.91 -17.87 8.52
N PRO A 62 13.71 -17.89 7.18
CA PRO A 62 12.47 -17.41 6.61
C PRO A 62 11.28 -18.14 7.23
N PRO A 63 10.30 -17.41 7.81
CA PRO A 63 9.17 -18.05 8.49
C PRO A 63 8.29 -18.79 7.49
N ALA A 64 7.86 -20.01 7.87
CA ALA A 64 7.07 -20.89 6.98
C ALA A 64 5.70 -20.28 6.57
N ASN A 65 5.25 -19.28 7.29
CA ASN A 65 3.99 -18.57 7.03
C ASN A 65 4.17 -17.28 6.22
N VAL A 66 5.38 -16.99 5.69
CA VAL A 66 5.62 -15.83 4.81
C VAL A 66 6.10 -16.31 3.44
N GLU A 67 5.43 -15.83 2.41
CA GLU A 67 5.79 -16.07 1.01
C GLU A 67 6.09 -14.72 0.33
N CYS A 68 7.32 -14.54 -0.16
CA CYS A 68 7.75 -13.30 -0.79
C CYS A 68 7.83 -13.46 -2.31
N HIS A 69 7.26 -12.51 -3.03
CA HIS A 69 7.20 -12.48 -4.49
C HIS A 69 7.94 -11.27 -5.04
N HIS A 70 8.99 -11.54 -5.86
CA HIS A 70 9.73 -10.49 -6.57
C HIS A 70 9.01 -10.15 -7.89
N LEU A 71 7.88 -9.46 -7.79
CA LEU A 71 7.07 -9.01 -8.92
C LEU A 71 6.16 -7.84 -8.52
N ALA A 72 5.71 -7.09 -9.50
CA ALA A 72 4.66 -6.09 -9.34
C ALA A 72 3.28 -6.73 -9.43
N LEU A 73 2.29 -6.14 -8.74
CA LEU A 73 0.89 -6.41 -9.01
C LEU A 73 0.30 -5.32 -9.91
N GLY A 74 -0.73 -5.67 -10.68
CA GLY A 74 -1.43 -4.79 -11.59
C GLY A 74 -2.73 -5.41 -12.08
N ASP A 75 -3.32 -4.91 -13.18
CA ASP A 75 -4.60 -5.36 -13.70
C ASP A 75 -4.51 -6.42 -14.82
N HIS A 76 -3.30 -6.82 -15.20
CA HIS A 76 -3.05 -7.84 -16.23
C HIS A 76 -1.71 -8.56 -15.98
N GLU A 77 -1.51 -9.69 -16.63
CA GLU A 77 -0.23 -10.41 -16.64
C GLU A 77 0.70 -9.79 -17.69
N GLY A 78 1.99 -9.65 -17.35
CA GLY A 78 2.98 -9.09 -18.27
C GLY A 78 4.26 -8.68 -17.56
N SER A 79 4.83 -7.58 -18.00
CA SER A 79 5.96 -6.92 -17.35
C SER A 79 5.72 -5.41 -17.28
N ILE A 80 6.31 -4.77 -16.29
CA ILE A 80 6.23 -3.34 -16.12
C ILE A 80 7.61 -2.77 -15.83
N THR A 81 7.84 -1.52 -16.22
CA THR A 81 9.09 -0.82 -15.94
C THR A 81 8.88 0.15 -14.79
N LEU A 82 9.64 -0.05 -13.71
CA LEU A 82 9.77 0.88 -12.60
C LEU A 82 10.82 1.92 -12.93
N ALA A 83 10.54 3.18 -12.70
CA ALA A 83 11.49 4.28 -12.76
C ALA A 83 11.84 4.70 -11.33
N MET A 84 13.14 4.66 -11.00
CA MET A 84 13.67 5.03 -9.70
C MET A 84 14.62 6.22 -9.86
N PRO A 85 14.36 7.36 -9.25
CA PRO A 85 15.29 8.48 -9.29
C PRO A 85 16.48 8.23 -8.38
N VAL A 86 17.66 8.67 -8.84
CA VAL A 86 18.93 8.63 -8.12
C VAL A 86 19.41 10.06 -7.97
N LEU A 87 19.45 10.57 -6.75
CA LEU A 87 19.87 11.93 -6.43
C LEU A 87 21.31 11.93 -5.89
N ASP A 88 22.21 12.63 -6.56
CA ASP A 88 23.64 12.70 -6.20
C ASP A 88 24.28 11.31 -5.97
N GLY A 89 23.88 10.32 -6.76
CA GLY A 89 24.35 8.93 -6.66
C GLY A 89 23.65 8.10 -5.57
N VAL A 90 22.65 8.66 -4.88
CA VAL A 90 21.85 7.94 -3.86
C VAL A 90 20.49 7.58 -4.43
N ALA A 91 20.20 6.29 -4.48
CA ALA A 91 18.91 5.76 -4.93
C ALA A 91 17.77 6.18 -4.00
N GLN A 92 16.70 6.70 -4.58
CA GLN A 92 15.48 7.10 -3.86
C GLN A 92 14.43 6.01 -4.05
N GLU A 93 14.63 4.87 -3.40
CA GLU A 93 13.83 3.66 -3.63
C GLU A 93 12.36 3.83 -3.25
N GLN A 94 12.08 4.63 -2.20
CA GLN A 94 10.73 5.00 -1.78
C GLN A 94 9.96 5.81 -2.83
N TRP A 95 10.63 6.27 -3.88
CA TRP A 95 10.00 6.97 -5.00
C TRP A 95 9.99 6.14 -6.28
N ALA A 96 10.39 4.87 -6.22
CA ALA A 96 10.32 3.97 -7.36
C ALA A 96 8.84 3.75 -7.77
N SER A 97 8.50 4.16 -8.99
CA SER A 97 7.09 4.20 -9.43
C SER A 97 6.95 3.72 -10.87
N THR A 98 5.80 3.16 -11.17
CA THR A 98 5.36 2.87 -12.54
C THR A 98 4.56 4.01 -13.15
N ALA A 99 4.02 4.89 -12.32
CA ALA A 99 3.13 5.98 -12.70
C ALA A 99 3.87 7.32 -12.93
N LYS A 100 5.07 7.49 -12.36
CA LYS A 100 5.82 8.75 -12.45
C LYS A 100 6.83 8.71 -13.58
N ASP A 101 6.80 9.71 -14.46
CA ASP A 101 7.86 9.96 -15.43
C ASP A 101 8.84 10.99 -14.87
N TYR A 102 10.00 10.53 -14.47
CA TYR A 102 11.08 11.37 -13.96
C TYR A 102 11.96 11.99 -15.07
N ALA A 103 11.65 11.76 -16.35
CA ALA A 103 12.47 12.25 -17.46
C ALA A 103 12.62 13.79 -17.47
N ALA A 104 11.57 14.51 -17.05
CA ALA A 104 11.60 15.97 -16.93
C ALA A 104 12.49 16.49 -15.77
N HIS A 105 12.85 15.61 -14.83
CA HIS A 105 13.66 15.96 -13.65
C HIS A 105 15.14 15.56 -13.80
N VAL A 106 15.51 14.93 -14.91
CA VAL A 106 16.91 14.53 -15.17
C VAL A 106 17.80 15.77 -15.26
N SER A 107 18.86 15.79 -14.47
CA SER A 107 19.83 16.88 -14.37
C SER A 107 21.21 16.30 -14.06
N ALA A 108 22.21 17.18 -13.89
CA ALA A 108 23.54 16.73 -13.45
C ALA A 108 23.51 16.04 -12.06
N ARG A 109 22.47 16.28 -11.26
CA ARG A 109 22.31 15.70 -9.91
C ARG A 109 21.28 14.57 -9.84
N VAL A 110 20.38 14.47 -10.81
CA VAL A 110 19.29 13.47 -10.83
C VAL A 110 19.43 12.60 -12.07
N THR A 111 19.63 11.33 -11.86
CA THR A 111 19.53 10.29 -12.89
C THR A 111 18.35 9.36 -12.59
N VAL A 112 17.94 8.57 -13.56
CA VAL A 112 16.80 7.63 -13.41
C VAL A 112 17.27 6.24 -13.78
N GLU A 113 17.22 5.33 -12.83
CA GLU A 113 17.38 3.90 -13.10
C GLU A 113 16.02 3.28 -13.45
N ARG A 114 16.05 2.26 -14.32
CA ARG A 114 14.82 1.56 -14.76
C ARG A 114 14.97 0.07 -14.58
N PHE A 115 13.96 -0.54 -13.99
CA PHE A 115 13.90 -1.97 -13.72
C PHE A 115 12.66 -2.56 -14.40
N THR A 116 12.83 -3.50 -15.31
CA THR A 116 11.71 -4.25 -15.87
C THR A 116 11.48 -5.48 -15.02
N VAL A 117 10.28 -5.61 -14.47
CA VAL A 117 9.89 -6.68 -13.54
C VAL A 117 8.63 -7.39 -14.04
N PRO A 118 8.44 -8.66 -13.71
CA PRO A 118 7.20 -9.36 -13.97
C PRO A 118 6.03 -8.65 -13.27
N MET A 119 4.84 -8.70 -13.88
CA MET A 119 3.60 -8.20 -13.31
C MET A 119 2.50 -9.26 -13.42
N ARG A 120 1.70 -9.40 -12.36
CA ARG A 120 0.56 -10.32 -12.29
C ARG A 120 -0.63 -9.64 -11.62
N ARG A 121 -1.81 -10.23 -11.77
CA ARG A 121 -2.98 -9.84 -10.99
C ARG A 121 -2.98 -10.58 -9.65
N LEU A 122 -3.49 -9.96 -8.59
CA LEU A 122 -3.70 -10.66 -7.31
C LEU A 122 -4.70 -11.82 -7.48
N ASP A 123 -5.70 -11.66 -8.33
CA ASP A 123 -6.70 -12.71 -8.60
C ASP A 123 -6.10 -13.99 -9.20
N ASP A 124 -4.94 -13.92 -9.89
CA ASP A 124 -4.24 -15.07 -10.46
C ASP A 124 -3.64 -16.02 -9.39
N PHE A 125 -3.53 -15.57 -8.14
CA PHE A 125 -3.10 -16.38 -7.00
C PHE A 125 -4.24 -17.23 -6.41
N ALA A 126 -5.48 -17.01 -6.84
CA ALA A 126 -6.68 -17.77 -6.43
C ALA A 126 -6.84 -17.91 -4.91
N LEU A 127 -6.46 -16.90 -4.13
CA LEU A 127 -6.48 -16.90 -2.67
C LEU A 127 -7.94 -16.96 -2.18
N ALA A 128 -8.24 -17.86 -1.26
CA ALA A 128 -9.61 -18.09 -0.79
C ALA A 128 -9.94 -17.46 0.58
N ASP A 129 -8.91 -17.04 1.32
CA ASP A 129 -9.00 -16.66 2.73
C ASP A 129 -8.27 -15.33 3.04
N VAL A 130 -8.28 -14.39 2.11
CA VAL A 130 -7.64 -13.07 2.33
C VAL A 130 -8.45 -12.27 3.35
N THR A 131 -7.81 -11.92 4.46
CA THR A 131 -8.44 -11.17 5.57
C THR A 131 -8.02 -9.73 5.65
N ALA A 132 -6.83 -9.40 5.13
CA ALA A 132 -6.32 -8.03 5.09
C ALA A 132 -5.41 -7.80 3.89
N ILE A 133 -5.37 -6.57 3.40
CA ILE A 133 -4.46 -6.11 2.34
C ILE A 133 -3.86 -4.76 2.77
N LYS A 134 -2.53 -4.65 2.75
CA LYS A 134 -1.85 -3.35 2.70
C LYS A 134 -1.48 -3.08 1.25
N LEU A 135 -1.70 -1.85 0.79
CA LEU A 135 -1.43 -1.43 -0.57
C LEU A 135 -0.72 -0.08 -0.58
N ASP A 136 0.55 -0.11 -0.95
CA ASP A 136 1.40 1.05 -1.14
C ASP A 136 2.26 0.79 -2.39
N ALA A 137 1.89 1.40 -3.51
CA ALA A 137 2.45 1.09 -4.82
C ALA A 137 2.78 2.34 -5.66
N GLU A 138 2.97 3.50 -4.99
CA GLU A 138 3.50 4.72 -5.57
C GLU A 138 2.77 5.17 -6.85
N GLY A 139 1.41 5.06 -6.84
CA GLY A 139 0.51 5.50 -7.91
C GLY A 139 -0.09 4.39 -8.78
N ALA A 140 0.15 3.10 -8.47
CA ALA A 140 -0.42 1.96 -9.18
C ALA A 140 -1.64 1.33 -8.46
N GLU A 141 -2.12 1.93 -7.38
CA GLU A 141 -3.15 1.39 -6.48
C GLU A 141 -4.44 1.04 -7.23
N TYR A 142 -4.87 1.89 -8.15
CA TYR A 142 -6.10 1.68 -8.91
C TYR A 142 -6.04 0.43 -9.80
N GLU A 143 -4.93 0.22 -10.53
CA GLU A 143 -4.71 -0.94 -11.38
C GLU A 143 -4.61 -2.22 -10.54
N ILE A 144 -3.92 -2.15 -9.41
CA ILE A 144 -3.78 -3.29 -8.48
C ILE A 144 -5.15 -3.71 -7.94
N LEU A 145 -5.98 -2.76 -7.50
CA LEU A 145 -7.34 -3.05 -7.03
C LEU A 145 -8.21 -3.66 -8.14
N ARG A 146 -8.05 -3.24 -9.39
CA ARG A 146 -8.72 -3.86 -10.54
C ARG A 146 -8.30 -5.32 -10.73
N GLY A 147 -7.00 -5.60 -10.58
CA GLY A 147 -6.45 -6.96 -10.65
C GLY A 147 -6.71 -7.81 -9.41
N ALA A 148 -7.28 -7.23 -8.36
CA ALA A 148 -7.69 -7.88 -7.12
C ALA A 148 -9.23 -8.01 -7.00
N ARG A 149 -9.99 -7.64 -8.04
CA ARG A 149 -11.44 -7.48 -7.97
C ARG A 149 -12.16 -8.72 -7.44
N GLU A 150 -11.83 -9.89 -7.95
CA GLU A 150 -12.49 -11.14 -7.55
C GLU A 150 -12.14 -11.49 -6.09
N THR A 151 -10.89 -11.28 -5.69
CA THR A 151 -10.44 -11.45 -4.31
C THR A 151 -11.17 -10.51 -3.35
N LEU A 152 -11.29 -9.22 -3.70
CA LEU A 152 -12.01 -8.23 -2.90
C LEU A 152 -13.49 -8.59 -2.71
N LEU A 153 -14.16 -9.03 -3.78
CA LEU A 153 -15.57 -9.43 -3.72
C LEU A 153 -15.80 -10.73 -2.94
N ARG A 154 -14.90 -11.70 -3.08
CA ARG A 154 -15.02 -13.02 -2.46
C ARG A 154 -14.63 -13.02 -0.99
N CYS A 155 -13.48 -12.43 -0.66
CA CYS A 155 -12.85 -12.54 0.66
C CYS A 155 -13.22 -11.39 1.59
N ARG A 156 -13.62 -10.23 1.06
CA ARG A 156 -13.99 -9.06 1.85
C ARG A 156 -12.92 -8.66 2.87
N PRO A 157 -11.62 -8.52 2.47
CA PRO A 157 -10.58 -8.11 3.38
C PRO A 157 -10.76 -6.67 3.86
N VAL A 158 -10.17 -6.33 5.01
CA VAL A 158 -9.91 -4.92 5.37
C VAL A 158 -8.68 -4.44 4.62
N LEU A 159 -8.63 -3.14 4.26
CA LEU A 159 -7.50 -2.59 3.51
C LEU A 159 -6.91 -1.35 4.21
N THR A 160 -5.58 -1.24 4.18
CA THR A 160 -4.88 0.04 4.26
C THR A 160 -4.32 0.39 2.89
N LEU A 161 -4.43 1.66 2.50
CA LEU A 161 -4.02 2.12 1.18
C LEU A 161 -3.25 3.44 1.33
N GLU A 162 -2.05 3.49 0.76
CA GLU A 162 -1.36 4.76 0.56
C GLU A 162 -1.75 5.33 -0.81
N VAL A 163 -2.50 6.45 -0.82
CA VAL A 163 -3.02 7.05 -2.06
C VAL A 163 -2.74 8.55 -2.05
N GLU A 164 -1.97 9.00 -3.03
CA GLU A 164 -1.55 10.39 -3.10
C GLU A 164 -1.73 11.00 -4.49
N GLU A 165 -2.26 12.24 -4.54
CA GLU A 165 -2.37 13.02 -5.78
C GLU A 165 -1.00 13.32 -6.41
N ARG A 166 0.05 13.42 -5.61
CA ARG A 166 1.44 13.63 -6.10
C ARG A 166 2.00 12.40 -6.80
N HIS A 167 1.49 11.20 -6.48
CA HIS A 167 1.88 9.97 -7.16
C HIS A 167 1.11 9.82 -8.47
N ARG A 168 -0.20 10.08 -8.42
CA ARG A 168 -1.06 10.03 -9.60
C ARG A 168 -2.26 10.96 -9.44
N GLN A 169 -2.35 11.94 -10.30
CA GLN A 169 -3.46 12.89 -10.29
C GLN A 169 -4.81 12.17 -10.44
N GLY A 170 -5.75 12.49 -9.57
CA GLY A 170 -7.09 11.91 -9.54
C GLY A 170 -7.19 10.59 -8.79
N SER A 171 -6.10 10.05 -8.22
CA SER A 171 -6.11 8.78 -7.48
C SER A 171 -7.03 8.83 -6.26
N THR A 172 -7.05 9.94 -5.51
CA THR A 172 -7.91 10.12 -4.35
C THR A 172 -9.41 10.23 -4.67
N TYR A 173 -9.77 10.27 -5.95
CA TYR A 173 -11.15 10.12 -6.44
C TYR A 173 -11.40 8.72 -6.98
N ALA A 174 -10.49 8.22 -7.84
CA ALA A 174 -10.68 6.98 -8.57
C ALA A 174 -10.64 5.75 -7.64
N VAL A 175 -9.70 5.72 -6.71
CA VAL A 175 -9.52 4.59 -5.79
C VAL A 175 -10.72 4.44 -4.84
N PRO A 176 -11.18 5.47 -4.11
CA PRO A 176 -12.35 5.34 -3.25
C PRO A 176 -13.64 5.06 -4.02
N ALA A 177 -13.83 5.67 -5.19
CA ALA A 177 -15.01 5.41 -6.01
C ALA A 177 -15.07 3.95 -6.50
N TYR A 178 -13.92 3.36 -6.82
CA TYR A 178 -13.85 1.95 -7.19
C TYR A 178 -14.17 1.04 -6.00
N LEU A 179 -13.63 1.32 -4.83
CA LEU A 179 -13.91 0.56 -3.61
C LEU A 179 -15.39 0.69 -3.17
N ASP A 180 -15.97 1.90 -3.28
CA ASP A 180 -17.39 2.12 -3.02
C ASP A 180 -18.27 1.25 -3.92
N ALA A 181 -17.97 1.18 -5.22
CA ALA A 181 -18.67 0.32 -6.18
C ALA A 181 -18.54 -1.19 -5.87
N LEU A 182 -17.49 -1.60 -5.14
CA LEU A 182 -17.31 -2.96 -4.64
C LEU A 182 -17.92 -3.17 -3.23
N GLY A 183 -18.60 -2.17 -2.68
CA GLY A 183 -19.26 -2.25 -1.38
C GLY A 183 -18.32 -2.06 -0.19
N TYR A 184 -17.32 -1.20 -0.30
CA TYR A 184 -16.46 -0.77 0.79
C TYR A 184 -16.79 0.64 1.23
N ASP A 185 -16.69 0.91 2.51
CA ASP A 185 -16.64 2.25 3.06
C ASP A 185 -15.19 2.65 3.28
N VAL A 186 -14.79 3.84 2.80
CA VAL A 186 -13.41 4.33 2.89
C VAL A 186 -13.33 5.49 3.87
N PHE A 187 -12.34 5.42 4.76
CA PHE A 187 -12.10 6.38 5.84
C PHE A 187 -10.65 6.86 5.83
N PHE A 188 -10.41 7.97 6.49
CA PHE A 188 -9.10 8.44 6.91
C PHE A 188 -9.13 8.85 8.39
N GLU A 189 -7.95 8.84 9.01
CA GLU A 189 -7.79 9.32 10.38
C GLU A 189 -7.06 10.66 10.35
N LEU A 190 -7.59 11.64 11.09
CA LEU A 190 -6.97 12.93 11.26
C LEU A 190 -7.09 13.36 12.73
N GLN A 191 -5.94 13.60 13.38
CA GLN A 191 -5.87 14.07 14.77
C GLN A 191 -6.64 13.19 15.77
N GLY A 192 -6.62 11.88 15.58
CA GLY A 192 -7.30 10.90 16.43
C GLY A 192 -8.79 10.71 16.12
N ALA A 193 -9.33 11.35 15.09
CA ALA A 193 -10.71 11.22 14.66
C ALA A 193 -10.80 10.52 13.28
N TRP A 194 -11.80 9.65 13.15
CA TRP A 194 -12.11 8.97 11.89
C TRP A 194 -13.08 9.77 11.05
N HIS A 195 -12.76 9.97 9.80
CA HIS A 195 -13.54 10.73 8.84
C HIS A 195 -13.85 9.87 7.61
N PRO A 196 -15.06 9.90 7.06
CA PRO A 196 -15.36 9.27 5.81
C PRO A 196 -14.63 10.00 4.65
N MET A 197 -14.28 9.27 3.61
CA MET A 197 -13.48 9.78 2.49
C MET A 197 -14.08 11.00 1.78
N PHE A 198 -15.42 11.19 1.82
CA PHE A 198 -16.07 12.35 1.21
C PHE A 198 -15.78 13.67 1.95
N ASP A 199 -15.30 13.62 3.20
CA ASP A 199 -14.88 14.78 3.98
C ASP A 199 -13.44 15.23 3.66
N LEU A 200 -12.70 14.50 2.79
CA LEU A 200 -11.34 14.84 2.44
C LEU A 200 -11.28 16.16 1.65
N ASP A 201 -10.72 17.19 2.26
CA ASP A 201 -10.37 18.42 1.55
C ASP A 201 -9.01 18.26 0.84
N ARG A 202 -9.08 17.88 -0.42
CA ARG A 202 -7.89 17.62 -1.24
C ARG A 202 -7.01 18.83 -1.43
N ALA A 203 -7.59 20.03 -1.41
CA ALA A 203 -6.83 21.27 -1.59
C ALA A 203 -5.86 21.54 -0.43
N THR A 204 -6.23 21.11 0.78
CA THR A 204 -5.42 21.27 1.97
C THR A 204 -4.72 19.99 2.42
N MET A 205 -5.37 18.82 2.26
CA MET A 205 -4.90 17.54 2.78
C MET A 205 -4.13 16.68 1.76
N GLN A 206 -4.13 17.09 0.48
CA GLN A 206 -3.43 16.37 -0.60
C GLN A 206 -2.73 17.36 -1.53
N ARG A 207 -1.97 18.29 -0.95
CA ARG A 207 -1.23 19.27 -1.75
C ARG A 207 -0.23 18.56 -2.66
N ALA A 208 -0.50 18.64 -3.97
CA ALA A 208 0.35 18.03 -5.00
C ALA A 208 1.58 18.91 -5.27
N SER A 209 2.42 19.14 -4.29
CA SER A 209 3.71 19.80 -4.50
C SER A 209 4.83 18.78 -4.46
N SER A 210 5.65 18.75 -5.50
CA SER A 210 6.91 18.01 -5.49
C SER A 210 8.02 18.71 -4.68
N ASP A 211 7.75 19.93 -4.22
CA ASP A 211 8.68 20.72 -3.39
C ASP A 211 8.38 20.43 -1.90
N PRO A 212 9.28 19.71 -1.19
CA PRO A 212 9.10 19.40 0.22
C PRO A 212 9.12 20.66 1.12
N SER A 213 9.63 21.80 0.63
CA SER A 213 9.63 23.06 1.37
C SER A 213 8.23 23.69 1.49
N VAL A 214 7.24 23.18 0.74
CA VAL A 214 5.85 23.66 0.77
C VAL A 214 5.05 23.00 1.91
N PHE A 215 5.56 21.92 2.52
CA PHE A 215 4.90 21.23 3.62
C PHE A 215 5.49 21.70 4.96
N GLU A 216 4.62 22.22 5.82
CA GLU A 216 4.97 22.44 7.22
C GLU A 216 4.58 21.19 8.02
N ALA A 217 5.30 20.93 9.13
CA ALA A 217 4.99 19.78 10.02
C ALA A 217 3.58 19.85 10.63
N SER A 218 2.94 21.01 10.58
CA SER A 218 1.56 21.25 11.03
C SER A 218 0.50 21.02 9.95
N ASP A 219 0.90 20.81 8.70
CA ASP A 219 -0.06 20.61 7.62
C ASP A 219 -0.84 19.30 7.81
N PRO A 220 -2.17 19.32 7.65
CA PRO A 220 -3.01 18.13 7.76
C PRO A 220 -2.87 17.28 6.50
N TYR A 221 -1.71 16.66 6.28
CA TYR A 221 -1.48 15.83 5.11
C TYR A 221 -1.97 14.39 5.36
N VAL A 222 -2.94 13.96 4.57
CA VAL A 222 -3.57 12.63 4.67
C VAL A 222 -3.19 11.81 3.44
N PHE A 223 -2.52 10.69 3.63
CA PHE A 223 -2.09 9.79 2.54
C PHE A 223 -2.45 8.32 2.80
N VAL A 224 -2.72 7.94 4.05
CA VAL A 224 -3.19 6.60 4.40
C VAL A 224 -4.71 6.60 4.52
N PHE A 225 -5.34 5.70 3.79
CA PHE A 225 -6.78 5.46 3.81
C PHE A 225 -7.08 4.04 4.26
N TYR A 226 -8.25 3.85 4.86
CA TYR A 226 -8.71 2.61 5.44
C TYR A 226 -10.01 2.21 4.79
N ALA A 227 -10.06 1.05 4.14
CA ALA A 227 -11.29 0.55 3.53
C ALA A 227 -11.82 -0.66 4.28
N LEU A 228 -13.08 -0.58 4.67
CA LEU A 228 -13.79 -1.61 5.44
C LEU A 228 -14.95 -2.16 4.61
N PRO A 229 -15.19 -3.49 4.60
CA PRO A 229 -16.38 -4.07 4.02
C PRO A 229 -17.62 -3.40 4.61
N ARG A 230 -18.51 -2.86 3.76
CA ARG A 230 -19.65 -2.03 4.19
C ARG A 230 -20.57 -2.74 5.17
N GLU A 231 -20.74 -4.04 5.00
CA GLU A 231 -21.57 -4.89 5.87
C GLU A 231 -21.09 -4.91 7.33
N ASP A 232 -19.77 -4.75 7.55
CA ASP A 232 -19.14 -4.80 8.87
C ASP A 232 -18.52 -3.47 9.31
N SER A 233 -18.56 -2.44 8.47
CA SER A 233 -17.78 -1.20 8.64
C SER A 233 -18.10 -0.48 9.95
N ALA A 234 -19.35 -0.39 10.34
CA ALA A 234 -19.77 0.26 11.58
C ALA A 234 -19.19 -0.43 12.82
N ALA A 235 -19.26 -1.76 12.88
CA ALA A 235 -18.74 -2.53 14.01
C ALA A 235 -17.20 -2.46 14.08
N MET A 236 -16.53 -2.52 12.92
CA MET A 236 -15.08 -2.40 12.84
C MET A 236 -14.61 -1.00 13.26
N LEU A 237 -15.32 0.06 12.82
CA LEU A 237 -15.01 1.42 13.18
C LEU A 237 -15.15 1.67 14.69
N GLU A 238 -16.14 1.06 15.36
CA GLU A 238 -16.26 1.10 16.81
C GLU A 238 -15.03 0.48 17.51
N VAL A 239 -14.47 -0.60 16.99
CA VAL A 239 -13.23 -1.20 17.54
C VAL A 239 -12.06 -0.23 17.43
N LEU A 240 -11.88 0.37 16.25
CA LEU A 240 -10.80 1.31 15.97
C LEU A 240 -10.89 2.59 16.82
N GLN A 241 -12.11 3.07 17.10
CA GLN A 241 -12.35 4.29 17.91
C GLN A 241 -12.11 4.09 19.42
N ARG A 242 -12.12 2.85 19.93
CA ARG A 242 -11.91 2.57 21.36
C ARG A 242 -10.47 2.78 21.82
N ILE A 243 -9.52 2.74 20.89
CA ILE A 243 -8.11 2.98 21.19
C ILE A 243 -7.84 4.46 20.92
N LYS A 244 -7.74 5.21 22.04
CA LYS A 244 -7.22 6.59 21.97
C LYS A 244 -5.71 6.50 21.75
N PRO A 245 -5.16 7.35 20.88
CA PRO A 245 -3.71 7.47 20.67
C PRO A 245 -2.97 7.84 21.95
#